data_d0bea7d2129bc30a62b5ea522eb6db6b
#
_entry.id   d0bea7d2129bc30a62b5ea522eb6db6b
#
_cell.length_a   1.000
_cell.length_b   1.000
_cell.length_c   1.000
_cell.angle_alpha   90.00
_cell.angle_beta   90.00
_cell.angle_gamma   90.00
#
_symmetry.space_group_name_H-M   'P 1'
#
loop_
_entity.id
_entity.type
_entity.pdbx_description
1 polymer ?
#
loop_
_entity_poly.entity_id
_entity_poly.type
_entity_poly.pdbx_seq_one_letter_code
_entity_poly.pdbx_strand_id
1 'polypeptide(L)'
;AKKPADCSCPISGQPAKADKSAELDGGKVYFCCGNCQAAFKKAPEEHAAKAHLQMVATGELVQTGCPFNGRDVNPSTVITIGDAEVGFCCNNCKGKAEKAEGDDQIALVFGDISKGFKTPAELEAAK
;
A
#
# COMPACT_ATOMS: atom_id res chain seq x y z
N ALA A 1 -4.54 11.79 -4.49
CA ALA A 1 -4.37 10.94 -3.30
C ALA A 1 -5.57 11.09 -2.36
N LYS A 2 -5.94 10.00 -1.70
CA LYS A 2 -7.05 10.02 -0.75
C LYS A 2 -6.59 10.58 0.58
N LYS A 3 -7.52 11.19 1.31
CA LYS A 3 -7.25 11.64 2.67
C LYS A 3 -7.27 10.45 3.62
N PRO A 4 -6.56 10.51 4.76
CA PRO A 4 -6.60 9.40 5.72
C PRO A 4 -8.01 8.98 6.13
N ALA A 5 -8.92 9.94 6.30
CA ALA A 5 -10.31 9.65 6.67
C ALA A 5 -11.08 8.88 5.60
N ASP A 6 -10.63 8.92 4.34
CA ASP A 6 -11.24 8.19 3.23
C ASP A 6 -10.66 6.79 3.07
N CYS A 7 -9.67 6.43 3.87
CA CYS A 7 -9.00 5.14 3.82
C CYS A 7 -9.34 4.31 5.05
N SER A 8 -9.14 3.01 4.93
CA SER A 8 -9.43 2.08 6.02
C SER A 8 -8.20 1.86 6.90
N CYS A 9 -8.45 1.72 8.20
CA CYS A 9 -7.41 1.30 9.14
C CYS A 9 -6.88 -0.07 8.74
N PRO A 10 -5.55 -0.25 8.65
CA PRO A 10 -4.99 -1.53 8.20
C PRO A 10 -5.23 -2.68 9.18
N ILE A 11 -5.71 -2.40 10.37
CA ILE A 11 -5.96 -3.43 11.39
C ILE A 11 -7.44 -3.75 11.52
N SER A 12 -8.28 -2.72 11.71
CA SER A 12 -9.71 -2.93 11.97
C SER A 12 -10.62 -2.79 10.75
N GLY A 13 -10.15 -2.13 9.70
CA GLY A 13 -10.98 -1.84 8.54
C GLY A 13 -11.92 -0.66 8.73
N GLN A 14 -11.94 -0.03 9.90
CA GLN A 14 -12.74 1.16 10.15
C GLN A 14 -12.06 2.39 9.52
N PRO A 15 -12.80 3.48 9.29
CA PRO A 15 -12.18 4.67 8.73
C PRO A 15 -11.02 5.16 9.59
N ALA A 16 -9.88 5.42 8.96
CA ALA A 16 -8.69 5.88 9.64
C ALA A 16 -8.82 7.36 10.05
N LYS A 17 -8.03 7.78 11.03
CA LYS A 17 -7.99 9.15 11.50
C LYS A 17 -6.61 9.76 11.31
N ALA A 18 -6.56 11.00 10.88
CA ALA A 18 -5.30 11.69 10.60
C ALA A 18 -4.43 11.87 11.84
N ASP A 19 -5.04 11.93 13.03
CA ASP A 19 -4.31 12.11 14.29
C ASP A 19 -3.80 10.80 14.91
N LYS A 20 -4.10 9.65 14.31
CA LYS A 20 -3.64 8.35 14.77
C LYS A 20 -2.74 7.73 13.69
N SER A 21 -1.46 8.03 13.75
CA SER A 21 -0.52 7.58 12.74
C SER A 21 0.73 6.92 13.32
N ALA A 22 1.43 6.17 12.48
CA ALA A 22 2.75 5.62 12.77
C ALA A 22 3.60 5.70 11.50
N GLU A 23 4.91 5.65 11.65
CA GLU A 23 5.81 5.68 10.50
C GLU A 23 6.15 4.28 10.03
N LEU A 24 6.22 4.10 8.72
CA LEU A 24 6.62 2.85 8.08
C LEU A 24 7.29 3.17 6.75
N ASP A 25 8.51 2.66 6.56
CA ASP A 25 9.24 2.77 5.28
C ASP A 25 9.34 4.19 4.72
N GLY A 26 9.42 5.17 5.59
CA GLY A 26 9.59 6.57 5.21
C GLY A 26 8.28 7.33 4.96
N GLY A 27 7.13 6.69 5.20
CA GLY A 27 5.83 7.32 5.09
C GLY A 27 5.01 7.13 6.35
N LYS A 28 3.76 7.58 6.30
CA LYS A 28 2.85 7.47 7.45
C LYS A 28 1.69 6.52 7.16
N VAL A 29 1.32 5.78 8.19
CA VAL A 29 0.15 4.90 8.17
C VAL A 29 -0.83 5.41 9.21
N TYR A 30 -2.11 5.41 8.87
CA TYR A 30 -3.16 5.97 9.73
C TYR A 30 -4.08 4.88 10.26
N PHE A 31 -4.54 5.05 11.49
CA PHE A 31 -5.36 4.05 12.19
C PHE A 31 -6.65 4.68 12.70
N CYS A 32 -7.63 3.83 13.02
CA CYS A 32 -8.93 4.32 13.50
C CYS A 32 -8.87 4.76 14.97
N CYS A 33 -7.95 4.21 15.76
CA CYS A 33 -7.85 4.52 17.19
C CYS A 33 -6.46 4.16 17.72
N GLY A 34 -6.19 4.56 18.96
CA GLY A 34 -4.92 4.28 19.60
C GLY A 34 -4.62 2.80 19.81
N ASN A 35 -5.65 1.97 19.97
CA ASN A 35 -5.47 0.53 20.12
C ASN A 35 -4.88 -0.10 18.85
N CYS A 36 -5.39 0.29 17.69
CA CYS A 36 -4.86 -0.19 16.41
C CYS A 36 -3.44 0.34 16.17
N GLN A 37 -3.19 1.61 16.49
CA GLN A 37 -1.87 2.20 16.40
C GLN A 37 -0.86 1.43 17.25
N ALA A 38 -1.22 1.11 18.48
CA ALA A 38 -0.37 0.34 19.37
C ALA A 38 -0.14 -1.09 18.87
N ALA A 39 -1.18 -1.72 18.35
CA ALA A 39 -1.07 -3.08 17.79
C ALA A 39 -0.12 -3.11 16.60
N PHE A 40 -0.17 -2.09 15.74
CA PHE A 40 0.75 -1.99 14.62
C PHE A 40 2.21 -1.84 15.10
N LYS A 41 2.43 -0.96 16.08
CA LYS A 41 3.77 -0.72 16.61
C LYS A 41 4.37 -1.96 17.27
N LYS A 42 3.51 -2.81 17.83
CA LYS A 42 3.92 -4.04 18.48
C LYS A 42 4.36 -5.11 17.48
N ALA A 43 3.69 -5.20 16.32
CA ALA A 43 3.97 -6.20 15.31
C ALA A 43 3.82 -5.61 13.90
N PRO A 44 4.70 -4.68 13.50
CA PRO A 44 4.57 -4.00 12.21
C PRO A 44 4.64 -4.95 11.01
N GLU A 45 5.40 -6.03 11.11
CA GLU A 45 5.55 -6.98 10.01
C GLU A 45 4.26 -7.71 9.69
N GLU A 46 3.42 -7.97 10.68
CA GLU A 46 2.15 -8.67 10.47
C GLU A 46 1.14 -7.83 9.69
N HIS A 47 1.26 -6.51 9.80
CA HIS A 47 0.31 -5.58 9.20
C HIS A 47 0.92 -4.77 8.06
N ALA A 48 2.16 -5.05 7.69
CA ALA A 48 2.90 -4.24 6.72
C ALA A 48 2.20 -4.18 5.35
N ALA A 49 1.71 -5.31 4.84
CA ALA A 49 1.07 -5.34 3.53
C ALA A 49 -0.17 -4.45 3.48
N LYS A 50 -1.03 -4.53 4.48
CA LYS A 50 -2.23 -3.69 4.56
C LYS A 50 -1.87 -2.23 4.78
N ALA A 51 -0.82 -1.97 5.56
CA ALA A 51 -0.32 -0.61 5.76
C ALA A 51 0.21 -0.02 4.46
N HIS A 52 0.96 -0.79 3.67
CA HIS A 52 1.46 -0.35 2.38
C HIS A 52 0.32 -0.01 1.41
N LEU A 53 -0.76 -0.81 1.42
CA LEU A 53 -1.94 -0.53 0.60
C LEU A 53 -2.50 0.86 0.95
N GLN A 54 -2.68 1.15 2.22
CA GLN A 54 -3.16 2.45 2.66
C GLN A 54 -2.20 3.56 2.23
N MET A 55 -0.89 3.35 2.38
CA MET A 55 0.11 4.34 2.00
C MET A 55 0.05 4.67 0.51
N VAL A 56 -0.20 3.67 -0.34
CA VAL A 56 -0.41 3.91 -1.78
C VAL A 56 -1.66 4.75 -2.00
N ALA A 57 -2.75 4.42 -1.30
CA ALA A 57 -4.02 5.15 -1.44
C ALA A 57 -3.89 6.61 -0.99
N THR A 58 -3.12 6.89 0.07
CA THR A 58 -2.94 8.25 0.59
C THR A 58 -1.82 9.03 -0.09
N GLY A 59 -1.04 8.39 -0.95
CA GLY A 59 0.08 9.03 -1.62
C GLY A 59 1.39 9.02 -0.85
N GLU A 60 1.44 8.34 0.29
CA GLU A 60 2.69 8.17 1.05
C GLU A 60 3.65 7.21 0.35
N LEU A 61 3.12 6.34 -0.50
CA LEU A 61 3.88 5.53 -1.44
C LEU A 61 3.37 5.80 -2.84
N VAL A 62 4.28 5.90 -3.80
CA VAL A 62 3.95 6.12 -5.20
C VAL A 62 4.42 4.92 -6.00
N GLN A 63 3.55 4.40 -6.86
CA GLN A 63 3.93 3.29 -7.73
C GLN A 63 4.88 3.78 -8.82
N THR A 64 6.02 3.12 -8.93
CA THR A 64 7.05 3.47 -9.92
C THR A 64 7.28 2.36 -10.93
N GLY A 65 6.69 1.19 -10.68
CA GLY A 65 6.84 0.04 -11.58
C GLY A 65 5.94 -1.10 -11.14
N CYS A 66 6.03 -2.21 -11.84
CA CYS A 66 5.26 -3.40 -11.52
C CYS A 66 5.65 -3.94 -10.14
N PRO A 67 4.69 -4.24 -9.26
CA PRO A 67 5.01 -4.75 -7.92
C PRO A 67 5.80 -6.06 -7.92
N PHE A 68 5.72 -6.83 -9.00
CA PHE A 68 6.37 -8.14 -9.07
C PHE A 68 7.78 -8.10 -9.65
N ASN A 69 8.06 -7.21 -10.61
CA ASN A 69 9.35 -7.21 -11.29
C ASN A 69 9.99 -5.84 -11.51
N GLY A 70 9.29 -4.76 -11.14
CA GLY A 70 9.84 -3.41 -11.26
C GLY A 70 9.86 -2.83 -12.66
N ARG A 71 9.29 -3.53 -13.64
CA ARG A 71 9.22 -3.01 -15.01
C ARG A 71 8.18 -1.88 -15.12
N ASP A 72 8.23 -1.16 -16.22
CA ASP A 72 7.29 -0.06 -16.46
C ASP A 72 5.84 -0.55 -16.40
N VAL A 73 4.99 0.25 -15.75
CA VAL A 73 3.58 -0.06 -15.63
C VAL A 73 2.86 0.15 -16.96
N ASN A 74 2.03 -0.83 -17.34
CA ASN A 74 1.15 -0.69 -18.49
C ASN A 74 -0.21 -0.18 -17.98
N PRO A 75 -0.63 1.03 -18.39
CA PRO A 75 -1.89 1.61 -17.88
C PRO A 75 -3.14 0.75 -18.11
N SER A 76 -3.11 -0.16 -19.08
CA SER A 76 -4.25 -1.03 -19.36
C SER A 76 -4.38 -2.20 -18.37
N THR A 77 -3.41 -2.37 -17.46
CA THR A 77 -3.40 -3.48 -16.51
C THR A 77 -3.72 -3.04 -15.08
N VAL A 78 -4.27 -1.85 -14.89
CA VAL A 78 -4.60 -1.32 -13.56
C VAL A 78 -5.82 -2.04 -12.99
N ILE A 79 -5.70 -2.45 -11.72
CA ILE A 79 -6.83 -3.00 -10.97
C ILE A 79 -6.95 -2.27 -9.64
N THR A 80 -8.13 -2.35 -9.02
CA THR A 80 -8.37 -1.76 -7.70
C THR A 80 -8.21 -2.83 -6.64
N ILE A 81 -7.38 -2.54 -5.65
CA ILE A 81 -7.16 -3.42 -4.51
C ILE A 81 -7.44 -2.59 -3.25
N GLY A 82 -8.58 -2.87 -2.58
CA GLY A 82 -9.00 -2.09 -1.44
C GLY A 82 -9.19 -0.62 -1.82
N ASP A 83 -8.48 0.28 -1.16
CA ASP A 83 -8.56 1.72 -1.38
C ASP A 83 -7.56 2.23 -2.44
N ALA A 84 -6.73 1.34 -3.00
CA ALA A 84 -5.66 1.73 -3.91
C ALA A 84 -5.84 1.15 -5.31
N GLU A 85 -5.31 1.86 -6.30
CA GLU A 85 -5.24 1.37 -7.67
C GLU A 85 -3.79 0.99 -7.95
N VAL A 86 -3.59 -0.19 -8.54
CA VAL A 86 -2.25 -0.73 -8.83
C VAL A 86 -2.19 -1.20 -10.26
N GLY A 87 -1.15 -0.79 -10.98
CA GLY A 87 -0.88 -1.26 -12.34
C GLY A 87 0.20 -2.32 -12.35
N PHE A 88 0.31 -3.04 -13.47
CA PHE A 88 1.28 -4.10 -13.67
C PHE A 88 1.96 -3.92 -15.02
N CYS A 89 3.07 -4.63 -15.24
CA CYS A 89 3.81 -4.49 -16.50
C CYS A 89 3.10 -5.19 -17.67
N CYS A 90 2.32 -6.22 -17.38
CA CYS A 90 1.64 -7.01 -18.40
C CYS A 90 0.46 -7.77 -17.80
N ASN A 91 -0.32 -8.40 -18.69
CA ASN A 91 -1.50 -9.17 -18.26
C ASN A 91 -1.16 -10.39 -17.42
N ASN A 92 0.03 -10.95 -17.57
CA ASN A 92 0.47 -12.08 -16.75
C ASN A 92 0.56 -11.68 -15.28
N CYS A 93 1.19 -10.55 -14.99
CA CYS A 93 1.29 -10.05 -13.62
C CYS A 93 -0.08 -9.64 -13.08
N LYS A 94 -0.88 -8.97 -13.90
CA LYS A 94 -2.25 -8.60 -13.54
C LYS A 94 -3.07 -9.84 -13.18
N GLY A 95 -3.02 -10.88 -14.03
CA GLY A 95 -3.75 -12.12 -13.79
C GLY A 95 -3.30 -12.83 -12.52
N LYS A 96 -2.02 -12.79 -12.22
CA LYS A 96 -1.46 -13.36 -11.00
C LYS A 96 -2.04 -12.69 -9.76
N ALA A 97 -2.15 -11.36 -9.78
CA ALA A 97 -2.74 -10.61 -8.69
C ALA A 97 -4.25 -10.87 -8.58
N GLU A 98 -4.96 -10.97 -9.71
CA GLU A 98 -6.40 -11.21 -9.72
C GLU A 98 -6.78 -12.60 -9.20
N LYS A 99 -5.90 -13.58 -9.33
CA LYS A 99 -6.14 -14.93 -8.82
C LYS A 99 -6.09 -15.01 -7.30
N ALA A 100 -5.34 -14.13 -6.67
CA ALA A 100 -5.30 -14.03 -5.21
C ALA A 100 -6.49 -13.19 -4.73
N GLU A 101 -7.00 -13.50 -3.56
CA GLU A 101 -8.17 -12.83 -3.00
C GLU A 101 -7.90 -12.34 -1.57
N GLY A 102 -8.56 -11.25 -1.19
CA GLY A 102 -8.53 -10.74 0.16
C GLY A 102 -7.11 -10.44 0.65
N ASP A 103 -6.79 -10.95 1.82
CA ASP A 103 -5.48 -10.71 2.44
C ASP A 103 -4.34 -11.31 1.62
N ASP A 104 -4.57 -12.43 0.94
CA ASP A 104 -3.56 -13.06 0.07
C ASP A 104 -3.17 -12.13 -1.08
N GLN A 105 -4.15 -11.47 -1.69
CA GLN A 105 -3.90 -10.50 -2.76
C GLN A 105 -3.11 -9.31 -2.24
N ILE A 106 -3.48 -8.79 -1.08
CA ILE A 106 -2.79 -7.67 -0.45
C ILE A 106 -1.34 -8.04 -0.13
N ALA A 107 -1.13 -9.21 0.46
CA ALA A 107 0.22 -9.68 0.79
C ALA A 107 1.07 -9.88 -0.47
N LEU A 108 0.47 -10.40 -1.53
CA LEU A 108 1.19 -10.65 -2.78
C LEU A 108 1.67 -9.34 -3.43
N VAL A 109 0.81 -8.33 -3.46
CA VAL A 109 1.09 -7.06 -4.15
C VAL A 109 1.86 -6.07 -3.27
N PHE A 110 1.51 -5.98 -2.00
CA PHE A 110 2.05 -4.97 -1.09
C PHE A 110 3.01 -5.49 -0.03
N GLY A 111 3.23 -6.79 0.03
CA GLY A 111 4.15 -7.37 1.02
C GLY A 111 5.59 -6.96 0.79
N ASP A 112 6.01 -6.88 -0.47
CA ASP A 112 7.33 -6.39 -0.86
C ASP A 112 7.14 -5.19 -1.78
N ILE A 113 7.45 -4.00 -1.26
CA ILE A 113 7.29 -2.75 -2.02
C ILE A 113 8.58 -2.28 -2.68
N SER A 114 9.68 -2.99 -2.49
CA SER A 114 10.99 -2.54 -2.98
C SER A 114 11.09 -2.45 -4.50
N LYS A 115 10.30 -3.22 -5.23
CA LYS A 115 10.37 -3.28 -6.69
C LYS A 115 9.47 -2.26 -7.39
N GLY A 116 8.29 -1.99 -6.83
CA GLY A 116 7.29 -1.22 -7.54
C GLY A 116 6.85 0.08 -6.90
N PHE A 117 7.30 0.37 -5.70
CA PHE A 117 6.85 1.55 -4.96
C PHE A 117 8.00 2.30 -4.31
N LYS A 118 7.84 3.63 -4.20
CA LYS A 118 8.79 4.49 -3.50
C LYS A 118 8.03 5.60 -2.79
N THR A 119 8.62 6.12 -1.71
CA THR A 119 8.06 7.30 -1.06
C THR A 119 8.34 8.54 -1.91
N PRO A 120 7.55 9.61 -1.77
CA PRO A 120 7.85 10.86 -2.47
C PRO A 120 9.25 11.40 -2.17
N ALA A 121 9.75 11.22 -0.94
CA ALA A 121 11.10 11.65 -0.57
C ALA A 121 12.16 10.87 -1.35
N GLU A 122 11.97 9.56 -1.54
CA GLU A 122 12.88 8.73 -2.33
C GLU A 122 12.88 9.14 -3.80
N LEU A 123 11.72 9.51 -4.33
CA LEU A 123 11.60 9.98 -5.71
C LEU A 123 12.33 11.30 -5.91
N GLU A 124 12.25 12.21 -4.96
CA GLU A 124 12.95 13.48 -5.02
C GLU A 124 14.46 13.29 -4.93
N ALA A 125 14.91 12.37 -4.07
CA ALA A 125 16.33 12.07 -3.92
C ALA A 125 16.93 11.43 -5.17
N ALA A 126 16.12 10.77 -5.99
CA ALA A 126 16.57 10.10 -7.21
C ALA A 126 16.70 11.03 -8.41
N LYS A 127 16.24 12.27 -8.31
CA LYS A 127 16.28 13.22 -9.41
C LYS A 127 17.64 13.92 -9.55
#